data_bffa76c3510046159d4ab45f9503c149
#
_entry.id   bffa76c3510046159d4ab45f9503c149
#
_cell.length_a   1.000
_cell.length_b   1.000
_cell.length_c   1.000
_cell.angle_alpha   90.00
_cell.angle_beta   90.00
_cell.angle_gamma   90.00
#
_symmetry.space_group_name_H-M   'P 1'
#
loop_
_entity.id
_entity.type
_entity.pdbx_description
1 polymer ?
#
loop_
_entity_poly.entity_id
_entity_poly.type
_entity_poly.pdbx_seq_one_letter_code
_entity_poly.pdbx_strand_id
1 'polypeptide(L)'
;MNIFFLFILSGVMFCKCNRALRIITLLVPLLFFSGTNAQVRETARTDIKIAVVQVGLYFYKGGNTTDFFSELKRFLDHHPDVSVVAFSENNFFSYKTDYNKEMSENLLYNIKESKLDDKYHLFLSFSGFRSFNNIVTLYRFSGSSMINQKKTLIPFIEKPGLFNSVHPISSEFYSVDSNHSNSIFYVQGHSISTHICYDVLFPDTSNMTSDIILIQSNYALLDSGAGFERLQRIATFLAKFTNGLQSKLVINIQNTGGTVVLSDQWKINNEIFERSKNAPFFIIDTSKL
;
A
#
# COMPACT_ATOMS: atom_id res chain seq x y z
N MET A 1 -14.53 -9.20 5.68
CA MET A 1 -15.25 -8.98 6.98
C MET A 1 -15.76 -7.55 7.02
N ASN A 2 -17.05 -7.32 7.21
CA ASN A 2 -17.65 -6.00 7.07
C ASN A 2 -17.29 -5.14 8.29
N ILE A 3 -16.98 -3.84 8.08
CA ILE A 3 -16.71 -2.84 9.13
C ILE A 3 -17.85 -2.79 10.16
N PHE A 4 -19.09 -3.10 9.73
CA PHE A 4 -20.25 -3.28 10.56
C PHE A 4 -20.04 -4.34 11.66
N PHE A 5 -19.30 -5.41 11.36
CA PHE A 5 -18.97 -6.46 12.31
C PHE A 5 -17.97 -5.99 13.37
N LEU A 6 -17.02 -5.13 12.98
CA LEU A 6 -16.08 -4.50 13.93
C LEU A 6 -16.80 -3.52 14.87
N PHE A 7 -17.79 -2.78 14.37
CA PHE A 7 -18.63 -1.91 15.21
C PHE A 7 -19.49 -2.72 16.19
N ILE A 8 -20.06 -3.83 15.78
CA ILE A 8 -20.80 -4.74 16.67
C ILE A 8 -19.87 -5.32 17.72
N LEU A 9 -18.67 -5.78 17.33
CA LEU A 9 -17.64 -6.32 18.25
C LEU A 9 -17.20 -5.27 19.27
N SER A 10 -16.95 -4.03 18.84
CA SER A 10 -16.58 -2.93 19.72
C SER A 10 -17.75 -2.56 20.66
N GLY A 11 -18.96 -2.49 20.13
CA GLY A 11 -20.18 -2.22 20.92
C GLY A 11 -20.40 -3.26 22.03
N VAL A 12 -20.20 -4.55 21.70
CA VAL A 12 -20.33 -5.64 22.68
C VAL A 12 -19.19 -5.64 23.72
N MET A 13 -17.97 -5.23 23.35
CA MET A 13 -16.86 -5.10 24.29
C MET A 13 -17.07 -3.95 25.31
N PHE A 14 -17.72 -2.87 24.90
CA PHE A 14 -17.96 -1.71 25.76
C PHE A 14 -19.31 -1.75 26.51
N CYS A 15 -20.25 -2.59 26.09
CA CYS A 15 -21.50 -2.79 26.82
C CYS A 15 -21.25 -3.60 28.11
N LYS A 16 -21.97 -3.26 29.19
CA LYS A 16 -22.01 -4.04 30.45
C LYS A 16 -22.78 -5.37 30.26
N CYS A 17 -22.56 -6.08 29.16
CA CYS A 17 -23.21 -7.34 28.86
C CYS A 17 -22.58 -8.53 29.61
N ASN A 18 -23.38 -9.57 29.78
CA ASN A 18 -23.03 -10.82 30.48
C ASN A 18 -21.74 -11.43 29.88
N ARG A 19 -20.84 -11.93 30.74
CA ARG A 19 -19.55 -12.55 30.34
C ARG A 19 -19.71 -13.65 29.27
N ALA A 20 -20.78 -14.45 29.34
CA ALA A 20 -21.07 -15.50 28.38
C ALA A 20 -21.28 -14.95 26.95
N LEU A 21 -21.98 -13.81 26.81
CA LEU A 21 -22.22 -13.19 25.50
C LEU A 21 -20.91 -12.67 24.87
N ARG A 22 -19.98 -12.15 25.66
CA ARG A 22 -18.66 -11.72 25.22
C ARG A 22 -17.81 -12.87 24.68
N ILE A 23 -17.85 -14.02 25.37
CA ILE A 23 -17.12 -15.22 24.95
C ILE A 23 -17.70 -15.77 23.64
N ILE A 24 -19.02 -15.83 23.51
CA ILE A 24 -19.68 -16.27 22.27
C ILE A 24 -19.34 -15.35 21.10
N THR A 25 -19.35 -14.02 21.30
CA THR A 25 -19.03 -13.04 20.23
C THR A 25 -17.57 -13.10 19.81
N LEU A 26 -16.66 -13.51 20.69
CA LEU A 26 -15.24 -13.76 20.36
C LEU A 26 -15.02 -15.10 19.68
N LEU A 27 -15.81 -16.14 19.97
CA LEU A 27 -15.67 -17.48 19.42
C LEU A 27 -16.31 -17.63 18.04
N VAL A 28 -17.39 -16.90 17.76
CA VAL A 28 -18.09 -16.97 16.47
C VAL A 28 -17.17 -16.67 15.27
N PRO A 29 -16.32 -15.64 15.27
CA PRO A 29 -15.36 -15.44 14.19
C PRO A 29 -14.37 -16.58 14.03
N LEU A 30 -13.92 -17.20 15.12
CA LEU A 30 -12.95 -18.31 15.10
C LEU A 30 -13.55 -19.58 14.44
N LEU A 31 -14.85 -19.82 14.58
CA LEU A 31 -15.53 -20.94 13.95
C LEU A 31 -15.65 -20.79 12.42
N PHE A 32 -15.70 -19.56 11.91
CA PHE A 32 -15.73 -19.30 10.47
C PHE A 32 -14.35 -19.39 9.81
N PHE A 33 -13.25 -19.39 10.56
CA PHE A 33 -11.88 -19.44 10.05
C PHE A 33 -11.26 -20.86 10.04
N SER A 34 -11.95 -21.86 10.57
CA SER A 34 -11.39 -23.22 10.69
C SER A 34 -11.47 -24.08 9.43
N GLY A 35 -11.89 -23.53 8.29
CA GLY A 35 -12.30 -24.31 7.10
C GLY A 35 -11.43 -24.23 5.84
N THR A 36 -10.31 -23.52 5.81
CA THR A 36 -9.49 -23.49 4.59
C THR A 36 -8.17 -24.24 4.78
N ASN A 37 -8.18 -25.51 4.39
CA ASN A 37 -6.94 -26.28 4.13
C ASN A 37 -6.26 -25.68 2.89
N ALA A 38 -5.48 -24.63 3.07
CA ALA A 38 -4.60 -24.12 2.05
C ALA A 38 -3.42 -25.08 1.95
N GLN A 39 -3.29 -25.75 0.82
CA GLN A 39 -2.07 -26.47 0.49
C GLN A 39 -0.91 -25.48 0.48
N VAL A 40 -0.03 -25.62 1.46
CA VAL A 40 1.24 -24.88 1.50
C VAL A 40 2.08 -25.37 0.33
N ARG A 41 2.16 -24.56 -0.72
CA ARG A 41 3.15 -24.75 -1.77
C ARG A 41 4.50 -24.36 -1.19
N GLU A 42 5.25 -25.33 -0.72
CA GLU A 42 6.69 -25.17 -0.46
C GLU A 42 7.41 -25.03 -1.81
N THR A 43 7.45 -23.85 -2.34
CA THR A 43 8.42 -23.49 -3.39
C THR A 43 9.69 -23.02 -2.68
N ALA A 44 10.85 -23.52 -3.13
CA ALA A 44 12.14 -23.00 -2.69
C ALA A 44 12.15 -21.49 -2.92
N ARG A 45 12.27 -20.73 -1.82
CA ARG A 45 12.17 -19.27 -1.87
C ARG A 45 13.52 -18.66 -2.10
N THR A 46 13.59 -17.86 -3.13
CA THR A 46 14.65 -16.88 -3.27
C THR A 46 14.22 -15.64 -2.49
N ASP A 47 15.09 -15.17 -1.59
CA ASP A 47 14.85 -13.93 -0.89
C ASP A 47 14.88 -12.77 -1.88
N ILE A 48 13.98 -11.80 -1.71
CA ILE A 48 13.93 -10.62 -2.59
C ILE A 48 14.30 -9.35 -1.83
N LYS A 49 14.89 -8.40 -2.54
CA LYS A 49 15.16 -7.06 -2.03
C LYS A 49 14.22 -6.05 -2.68
N ILE A 50 13.56 -5.27 -1.84
CA ILE A 50 12.57 -4.28 -2.22
C ILE A 50 13.13 -2.90 -1.91
N ALA A 51 13.35 -2.08 -2.94
CA ALA A 51 13.62 -0.67 -2.78
C ALA A 51 12.32 0.08 -2.53
N VAL A 52 12.25 0.77 -1.41
CA VAL A 52 11.11 1.61 -1.04
C VAL A 52 11.41 3.05 -1.36
N VAL A 53 10.43 3.73 -1.98
CA VAL A 53 10.50 5.13 -2.40
C VAL A 53 9.39 5.91 -1.71
N GLN A 54 9.75 6.71 -0.70
CA GLN A 54 8.85 7.58 0.06
C GLN A 54 8.86 8.96 -0.59
N VAL A 55 8.03 9.16 -1.60
CA VAL A 55 8.06 10.34 -2.48
C VAL A 55 7.88 11.64 -1.72
N GLY A 56 6.87 11.71 -0.83
CA GLY A 56 6.62 12.91 -0.03
C GLY A 56 7.77 13.25 0.90
N LEU A 57 8.39 12.24 1.53
CA LEU A 57 9.55 12.46 2.39
C LEU A 57 10.75 13.02 1.61
N TYR A 58 10.95 12.56 0.37
CA TYR A 58 12.00 13.10 -0.50
C TYR A 58 11.81 14.60 -0.71
N PHE A 59 10.63 15.03 -1.14
CA PHE A 59 10.35 16.45 -1.38
C PHE A 59 10.32 17.27 -0.09
N TYR A 60 9.79 16.72 1.00
CA TYR A 60 9.78 17.37 2.31
C TYR A 60 11.20 17.65 2.82
N LYS A 61 12.18 16.82 2.49
CA LYS A 61 13.58 17.01 2.83
C LYS A 61 14.34 17.95 1.88
N GLY A 62 13.65 18.65 1.00
CA GLY A 62 14.23 19.61 0.08
C GLY A 62 14.69 19.01 -1.25
N GLY A 63 14.33 17.78 -1.53
CA GLY A 63 14.50 17.18 -2.86
C GLY A 63 13.71 17.95 -3.90
N ASN A 64 14.21 17.97 -5.13
CA ASN A 64 13.54 18.63 -6.25
C ASN A 64 13.16 17.64 -7.36
N THR A 65 12.28 18.09 -8.23
CA THR A 65 11.73 17.26 -9.31
C THR A 65 12.76 16.89 -10.37
N THR A 66 13.71 17.77 -10.63
CA THR A 66 14.75 17.60 -11.65
C THR A 66 15.70 16.47 -11.25
N ASP A 67 16.06 16.39 -9.98
CA ASP A 67 17.06 15.46 -9.47
C ASP A 67 16.46 14.13 -9.00
N PHE A 68 15.13 14.09 -8.77
CA PHE A 68 14.45 12.91 -8.23
C PHE A 68 14.82 11.61 -8.95
N PHE A 69 14.70 11.60 -10.27
CA PHE A 69 14.98 10.40 -11.05
C PHE A 69 16.48 10.04 -11.02
N SER A 70 17.36 11.03 -11.14
CA SER A 70 18.81 10.79 -11.12
C SER A 70 19.29 10.26 -9.77
N GLU A 71 18.70 10.76 -8.67
CA GLU A 71 18.99 10.27 -7.32
C GLU A 71 18.44 8.86 -7.08
N LEU A 72 17.20 8.60 -7.52
CA LEU A 72 16.62 7.26 -7.49
C LEU A 72 17.48 6.27 -8.29
N LYS A 73 17.88 6.64 -9.51
CA LYS A 73 18.72 5.80 -10.34
C LYS A 73 20.07 5.53 -9.68
N ARG A 74 20.74 6.56 -9.16
CA ARG A 74 22.00 6.41 -8.42
C ARG A 74 21.83 5.49 -7.20
N PHE A 75 20.73 5.63 -6.45
CA PHE A 75 20.43 4.74 -5.32
C PHE A 75 20.31 3.28 -5.79
N LEU A 76 19.58 3.01 -6.87
CA LEU A 76 19.41 1.66 -7.42
C LEU A 76 20.70 1.09 -8.01
N ASP A 77 21.55 1.92 -8.63
CA ASP A 77 22.85 1.49 -9.16
C ASP A 77 23.80 1.02 -8.03
N HIS A 78 23.64 1.55 -6.81
CA HIS A 78 24.36 1.06 -5.62
C HIS A 78 23.74 -0.22 -5.01
N HIS A 79 22.56 -0.63 -5.47
CA HIS A 79 21.84 -1.81 -4.99
C HIS A 79 21.40 -2.71 -6.17
N PRO A 80 22.34 -3.31 -6.91
CA PRO A 80 22.04 -4.06 -8.13
C PRO A 80 21.24 -5.36 -7.87
N ASP A 81 21.18 -5.81 -6.64
CA ASP A 81 20.47 -7.01 -6.17
C ASP A 81 19.00 -6.73 -5.78
N VAL A 82 18.51 -5.49 -5.94
CA VAL A 82 17.10 -5.16 -5.82
C VAL A 82 16.32 -5.80 -6.96
N SER A 83 15.15 -6.36 -6.63
CA SER A 83 14.22 -6.93 -7.62
C SER A 83 12.98 -6.08 -7.82
N VAL A 84 12.54 -5.40 -6.77
CA VAL A 84 11.31 -4.61 -6.73
C VAL A 84 11.60 -3.18 -6.32
N VAL A 85 10.98 -2.21 -7.01
CA VAL A 85 10.96 -0.80 -6.61
C VAL A 85 9.51 -0.40 -6.35
N ALA A 86 9.22 0.00 -5.13
CA ALA A 86 7.86 0.31 -4.70
C ALA A 86 7.74 1.73 -4.15
N PHE A 87 6.86 2.51 -4.77
CA PHE A 87 6.57 3.90 -4.39
C PHE A 87 5.46 3.95 -3.35
N SER A 88 5.48 4.97 -2.50
CA SER A 88 4.35 5.34 -1.66
C SER A 88 3.21 5.95 -2.49
N GLU A 89 1.97 5.93 -1.98
CA GLU A 89 0.90 6.80 -2.50
C GLU A 89 1.34 8.26 -2.34
N ASN A 90 1.17 9.06 -3.40
CA ASN A 90 1.63 10.44 -3.38
C ASN A 90 0.74 11.34 -4.26
N ASN A 91 0.85 12.66 -4.04
CA ASN A 91 0.15 13.68 -4.82
C ASN A 91 1.07 14.39 -5.83
N PHE A 92 2.37 14.07 -5.84
CA PHE A 92 3.35 14.72 -6.70
C PHE A 92 3.26 14.18 -8.13
N PHE A 93 3.22 12.86 -8.28
CA PHE A 93 3.01 12.25 -9.58
C PHE A 93 1.50 12.13 -9.85
N SER A 94 0.95 13.14 -10.51
CA SER A 94 -0.47 13.21 -10.84
C SER A 94 -0.70 13.84 -12.20
N TYR A 95 -1.91 13.68 -12.73
CA TYR A 95 -2.34 14.25 -14.00
C TYR A 95 -3.38 15.36 -13.80
N LYS A 96 -3.46 15.91 -12.57
CA LYS A 96 -4.46 16.91 -12.20
C LYS A 96 -4.07 18.34 -12.53
N THR A 97 -2.78 18.65 -12.54
CA THR A 97 -2.23 19.95 -12.93
C THR A 97 -1.20 19.75 -14.02
N ASP A 98 -1.00 20.75 -14.87
CA ASP A 98 -0.02 20.67 -15.97
C ASP A 98 1.38 20.40 -15.44
N TYR A 99 1.77 21.06 -14.34
CA TYR A 99 3.07 20.85 -13.70
C TYR A 99 3.27 19.41 -13.21
N ASN A 100 2.30 18.86 -12.47
CA ASN A 100 2.40 17.50 -11.98
C ASN A 100 2.33 16.46 -13.10
N LYS A 101 1.56 16.77 -14.16
CA LYS A 101 1.48 15.95 -15.37
C LYS A 101 2.83 15.88 -16.06
N GLU A 102 3.46 17.03 -16.29
CA GLU A 102 4.80 17.09 -16.90
C GLU A 102 5.81 16.30 -16.07
N MET A 103 5.80 16.45 -14.75
CA MET A 103 6.65 15.69 -13.84
C MET A 103 6.41 14.19 -13.94
N SER A 104 5.14 13.76 -14.02
CA SER A 104 4.76 12.35 -14.15
C SER A 104 5.19 11.76 -15.48
N GLU A 105 5.02 12.51 -16.58
CA GLU A 105 5.44 12.12 -17.92
C GLU A 105 6.98 12.05 -18.02
N ASN A 106 7.69 12.98 -17.41
CA ASN A 106 9.14 12.96 -17.33
C ASN A 106 9.66 11.75 -16.54
N LEU A 107 9.02 11.39 -15.42
CA LEU A 107 9.37 10.17 -14.69
C LEU A 107 9.21 8.93 -15.58
N LEU A 108 8.07 8.78 -16.25
CA LEU A 108 7.80 7.64 -17.13
C LEU A 108 8.73 7.59 -18.33
N TYR A 109 9.04 8.74 -18.92
CA TYR A 109 10.02 8.89 -20.01
C TYR A 109 11.40 8.43 -19.55
N ASN A 110 11.89 8.93 -18.43
CA ASN A 110 13.21 8.58 -17.89
C ASN A 110 13.31 7.08 -17.50
N ILE A 111 12.25 6.49 -16.95
CA ILE A 111 12.18 5.05 -16.68
C ILE A 111 12.37 4.26 -17.98
N LYS A 112 11.68 4.64 -19.04
CA LYS A 112 11.74 3.99 -20.35
C LYS A 112 13.13 4.14 -20.99
N GLU A 113 13.65 5.36 -21.05
CA GLU A 113 14.96 5.65 -21.68
C GLU A 113 16.11 4.96 -20.96
N SER A 114 16.04 4.88 -19.63
CA SER A 114 17.06 4.18 -18.83
C SER A 114 16.87 2.68 -18.77
N LYS A 115 15.79 2.14 -19.35
CA LYS A 115 15.39 0.72 -19.29
C LYS A 115 15.31 0.20 -17.85
N LEU A 116 14.84 1.06 -16.93
CA LEU A 116 14.76 0.71 -15.53
C LEU A 116 13.73 -0.41 -15.30
N ASP A 117 12.65 -0.39 -16.07
CA ASP A 117 11.59 -1.40 -16.08
C ASP A 117 11.96 -2.72 -16.79
N ASP A 118 13.09 -2.79 -17.49
CA ASP A 118 13.65 -4.07 -17.93
C ASP A 118 14.38 -4.80 -16.80
N LYS A 119 14.87 -4.04 -15.81
CA LYS A 119 15.72 -4.54 -14.74
C LYS A 119 14.96 -4.77 -13.43
N TYR A 120 13.98 -3.91 -13.12
CA TYR A 120 13.26 -3.91 -11.87
C TYR A 120 11.74 -4.00 -12.06
N HIS A 121 11.06 -4.73 -11.18
CA HIS A 121 9.60 -4.70 -11.07
C HIS A 121 9.17 -3.40 -10.39
N LEU A 122 8.59 -2.47 -11.14
CA LEU A 122 8.24 -1.14 -10.65
C LEU A 122 6.76 -1.08 -10.24
N PHE A 123 6.48 -0.65 -9.01
CA PHE A 123 5.15 -0.34 -8.50
C PHE A 123 5.06 1.17 -8.25
N LEU A 124 4.59 1.91 -9.24
CA LEU A 124 4.50 3.37 -9.23
C LEU A 124 3.11 3.80 -8.77
N SER A 125 2.99 4.97 -8.13
CA SER A 125 1.70 5.52 -7.73
C SER A 125 1.43 6.82 -8.48
N PHE A 126 0.21 6.93 -9.07
CA PHE A 126 -0.24 8.11 -9.80
C PHE A 126 -1.69 8.46 -9.43
N SER A 127 -2.01 9.75 -9.48
CA SER A 127 -3.38 10.27 -9.38
C SER A 127 -3.83 10.81 -10.74
N GLY A 128 -5.03 10.40 -11.20
CA GLY A 128 -5.60 10.84 -12.48
C GLY A 128 -4.92 10.29 -13.73
N PHE A 129 -4.28 9.14 -13.63
CA PHE A 129 -3.55 8.53 -14.73
C PHE A 129 -4.47 8.16 -15.91
N ARG A 130 -4.07 8.52 -17.15
CA ARG A 130 -4.80 8.25 -18.41
C ARG A 130 -6.24 8.75 -18.39
N SER A 131 -6.47 9.99 -17.98
CA SER A 131 -7.80 10.62 -17.93
C SER A 131 -8.78 10.01 -16.91
N PHE A 132 -8.35 9.05 -16.11
CA PHE A 132 -9.13 8.55 -14.98
C PHE A 132 -8.95 9.49 -13.79
N ASN A 133 -10.04 10.04 -13.28
CA ASN A 133 -10.00 10.81 -12.02
C ASN A 133 -9.93 9.85 -10.83
N ASN A 134 -8.75 9.25 -10.63
CA ASN A 134 -8.56 8.06 -9.83
C ASN A 134 -7.13 7.97 -9.29
N ILE A 135 -6.91 7.15 -8.27
CA ILE A 135 -5.58 6.82 -7.74
C ILE A 135 -5.23 5.41 -8.19
N VAL A 136 -4.06 5.25 -8.77
CA VAL A 136 -3.63 3.98 -9.35
C VAL A 136 -2.23 3.58 -8.91
N THR A 137 -2.01 2.26 -8.82
CA THR A 137 -0.70 1.64 -8.92
C THR A 137 -0.46 1.26 -10.35
N LEU A 138 0.55 1.83 -10.98
CA LEU A 138 1.07 1.40 -12.27
C LEU A 138 2.22 0.43 -12.05
N TYR A 139 2.00 -0.83 -12.39
CA TYR A 139 3.06 -1.83 -12.45
C TYR A 139 3.73 -1.80 -13.82
N ARG A 140 5.06 -1.89 -13.85
CA ARG A 140 5.86 -2.03 -15.07
C ARG A 140 6.99 -3.01 -14.87
N PHE A 141 7.16 -3.90 -15.86
CA PHE A 141 8.30 -4.81 -15.95
C PHE A 141 8.42 -5.37 -17.37
N SER A 142 9.62 -5.34 -17.95
CA SER A 142 9.97 -5.97 -19.24
C SER A 142 8.97 -5.65 -20.37
N GLY A 143 8.66 -4.37 -20.53
CA GLY A 143 7.69 -3.88 -21.54
C GLY A 143 6.21 -4.12 -21.21
N SER A 144 5.90 -4.90 -20.17
CA SER A 144 4.53 -5.10 -19.69
C SER A 144 4.11 -3.98 -18.74
N SER A 145 2.85 -3.56 -18.81
CA SER A 145 2.28 -2.62 -17.86
C SER A 145 0.89 -3.06 -17.43
N MET A 146 0.61 -2.95 -16.13
CA MET A 146 -0.70 -3.24 -15.55
C MET A 146 -1.09 -2.12 -14.59
N ILE A 147 -2.38 -1.87 -14.45
CA ILE A 147 -2.91 -0.82 -13.58
C ILE A 147 -3.82 -1.48 -12.55
N ASN A 148 -3.51 -1.27 -11.28
CA ASN A 148 -4.42 -1.51 -10.18
C ASN A 148 -4.98 -0.18 -9.70
N GLN A 149 -6.29 -0.08 -9.62
CA GLN A 149 -6.98 1.14 -9.23
C GLN A 149 -7.43 1.05 -7.77
N LYS A 150 -7.36 2.17 -7.05
CA LYS A 150 -7.98 2.30 -5.74
C LYS A 150 -9.48 2.13 -5.86
N LYS A 151 -10.05 1.19 -5.11
CA LYS A 151 -11.46 0.82 -5.18
C LYS A 151 -12.30 1.48 -4.09
N THR A 152 -11.70 1.73 -2.94
CA THR A 152 -12.39 2.30 -1.78
C THR A 152 -11.82 3.67 -1.46
N LEU A 153 -12.61 4.68 -1.75
CA LEU A 153 -12.26 6.09 -1.48
C LEU A 153 -12.63 6.48 -0.05
N ILE A 154 -11.78 7.30 0.56
CA ILE A 154 -12.02 7.82 1.92
C ILE A 154 -13.20 8.80 1.87
N PRO A 155 -14.29 8.54 2.63
CA PRO A 155 -15.41 9.46 2.71
C PRO A 155 -14.96 10.84 3.21
N PHE A 156 -15.53 11.91 2.65
CA PHE A 156 -15.29 13.32 2.98
C PHE A 156 -13.91 13.86 2.57
N ILE A 157 -12.94 12.99 2.23
CA ILE A 157 -11.59 13.37 1.80
C ILE A 157 -11.41 13.13 0.30
N GLU A 158 -11.74 11.93 -0.17
CA GLU A 158 -11.55 11.52 -1.56
C GLU A 158 -12.87 11.45 -2.33
N LYS A 159 -13.99 11.39 -1.63
CA LYS A 159 -15.33 11.45 -2.22
C LYS A 159 -16.27 12.30 -1.38
N PRO A 160 -17.36 12.86 -1.99
CA PRO A 160 -18.39 13.59 -1.24
C PRO A 160 -18.95 12.71 -0.12
N GLY A 161 -19.29 13.33 0.99
CA GLY A 161 -20.08 12.69 2.04
C GLY A 161 -21.53 12.44 1.59
N LEU A 162 -22.29 11.71 2.40
CA LEU A 162 -23.74 11.47 2.20
C LEU A 162 -24.56 12.77 2.14
N PHE A 163 -24.05 13.85 2.69
CA PHE A 163 -24.65 15.18 2.67
C PHE A 163 -23.76 16.13 1.87
N ASN A 164 -24.25 16.63 0.76
CA ASN A 164 -23.53 17.55 -0.18
C ASN A 164 -23.09 18.90 0.44
N SER A 165 -23.28 19.10 1.74
CA SER A 165 -23.02 20.37 2.44
C SER A 165 -21.61 20.52 3.02
N VAL A 166 -20.79 19.49 2.98
CA VAL A 166 -19.41 19.57 3.49
C VAL A 166 -18.50 19.82 2.31
N HIS A 167 -17.86 20.99 2.26
CA HIS A 167 -16.84 21.30 1.27
C HIS A 167 -15.69 20.29 1.43
N PRO A 168 -15.25 19.65 0.32
CA PRO A 168 -14.13 18.73 0.39
C PRO A 168 -12.86 19.49 0.79
N ILE A 169 -12.01 18.81 1.55
CA ILE A 169 -10.67 19.32 1.88
C ILE A 169 -9.81 19.41 0.59
N SER A 170 -10.12 18.60 -0.43
CA SER A 170 -9.55 18.71 -1.77
C SER A 170 -10.60 19.20 -2.76
N SER A 171 -10.20 20.06 -3.70
CA SER A 171 -11.08 20.66 -4.72
C SER A 171 -11.62 19.65 -5.75
N GLU A 172 -11.18 18.40 -5.71
CA GLU A 172 -11.53 17.39 -6.70
C GLU A 172 -11.78 16.03 -6.07
N PHE A 173 -12.92 15.43 -6.43
CA PHE A 173 -13.25 14.07 -6.02
C PHE A 173 -12.70 13.05 -7.02
N TYR A 174 -12.40 11.89 -6.49
CA TYR A 174 -12.01 10.73 -7.28
C TYR A 174 -13.22 9.89 -7.66
N SER A 175 -13.11 9.16 -8.76
CA SER A 175 -14.07 8.17 -9.21
C SER A 175 -13.47 6.76 -9.15
N VAL A 176 -14.31 5.76 -9.01
CA VAL A 176 -13.92 4.35 -9.02
C VAL A 176 -14.56 3.68 -10.20
N ASP A 177 -13.74 3.04 -11.04
CA ASP A 177 -14.23 2.21 -12.12
C ASP A 177 -14.47 0.78 -11.58
N SER A 178 -15.69 0.28 -11.71
CA SER A 178 -16.11 -1.02 -11.20
C SER A 178 -15.50 -2.23 -11.95
N ASN A 179 -14.87 -1.99 -13.09
CA ASN A 179 -14.41 -3.07 -13.99
C ASN A 179 -12.96 -3.50 -13.74
N HIS A 180 -12.25 -2.92 -12.78
CA HIS A 180 -10.86 -3.29 -12.52
C HIS A 180 -10.77 -4.30 -11.35
N SER A 181 -10.21 -5.47 -11.63
CA SER A 181 -9.85 -6.46 -10.61
C SER A 181 -8.43 -6.21 -10.10
N ASN A 182 -8.17 -6.51 -8.82
CA ASN A 182 -6.80 -6.55 -8.31
C ASN A 182 -6.03 -7.68 -8.99
N SER A 183 -4.79 -7.39 -9.36
CA SER A 183 -3.88 -8.38 -9.94
C SER A 183 -2.86 -8.83 -8.91
N ILE A 184 -2.50 -10.11 -8.97
CA ILE A 184 -1.32 -10.63 -8.27
C ILE A 184 -0.15 -10.59 -9.25
N PHE A 185 0.98 -10.08 -8.77
CA PHE A 185 2.23 -10.01 -9.50
C PHE A 185 3.18 -11.08 -8.99
N TYR A 186 3.94 -11.69 -9.88
CA TYR A 186 4.92 -12.72 -9.52
C TYR A 186 6.33 -12.21 -9.76
N VAL A 187 7.14 -12.22 -8.69
CA VAL A 187 8.53 -11.76 -8.71
C VAL A 187 9.40 -12.80 -8.02
N GLN A 188 10.29 -13.44 -8.76
CA GLN A 188 11.24 -14.44 -8.23
C GLN A 188 10.56 -15.52 -7.35
N GLY A 189 9.40 -16.01 -7.79
CA GLY A 189 8.64 -17.03 -7.07
C GLY A 189 7.73 -16.52 -5.94
N HIS A 190 7.77 -15.22 -5.60
CA HIS A 190 6.85 -14.60 -4.66
C HIS A 190 5.63 -14.01 -5.35
N SER A 191 4.48 -14.22 -4.77
CA SER A 191 3.25 -13.54 -5.16
C SER A 191 3.10 -12.22 -4.38
N ILE A 192 2.88 -11.12 -5.09
CA ILE A 192 2.74 -9.78 -4.51
C ILE A 192 1.36 -9.23 -4.87
N SER A 193 0.58 -8.83 -3.88
CA SER A 193 -0.64 -8.02 -4.08
C SER A 193 -0.38 -6.56 -3.72
N THR A 194 -1.05 -5.64 -4.41
CA THR A 194 -0.93 -4.20 -4.14
C THR A 194 -2.26 -3.62 -3.70
N HIS A 195 -2.20 -2.75 -2.71
CA HIS A 195 -3.34 -2.00 -2.20
C HIS A 195 -2.96 -0.52 -2.04
N ILE A 196 -3.94 0.37 -2.19
CA ILE A 196 -3.72 1.80 -2.07
C ILE A 196 -4.41 2.31 -0.81
N CYS A 197 -3.59 2.61 0.22
CA CYS A 197 -3.99 3.25 1.47
C CYS A 197 -5.22 2.58 2.13
N TYR A 198 -6.32 3.29 2.20
CA TYR A 198 -7.57 2.87 2.84
C TYR A 198 -8.21 1.61 2.20
N ASP A 199 -7.87 1.35 0.94
CA ASP A 199 -8.39 0.23 0.15
C ASP A 199 -8.12 -1.15 0.81
N VAL A 200 -7.01 -1.25 1.50
CA VAL A 200 -6.58 -2.51 2.17
C VAL A 200 -7.55 -2.98 3.26
N LEU A 201 -8.37 -2.10 3.81
CA LEU A 201 -9.36 -2.43 4.84
C LEU A 201 -10.61 -3.11 4.25
N PHE A 202 -10.75 -3.11 2.92
CA PHE A 202 -11.89 -3.64 2.18
C PHE A 202 -11.40 -4.71 1.21
N PRO A 203 -11.16 -5.95 1.70
CA PRO A 203 -10.64 -7.02 0.86
C PRO A 203 -11.61 -7.31 -0.28
N ASP A 204 -11.05 -7.52 -1.45
CA ASP A 204 -11.81 -8.07 -2.55
C ASP A 204 -12.21 -9.51 -2.21
N THR A 205 -13.45 -9.89 -2.53
CA THR A 205 -13.99 -11.24 -2.28
C THR A 205 -13.34 -12.32 -3.15
N SER A 206 -12.41 -11.93 -4.03
CA SER A 206 -11.73 -12.82 -4.99
C SER A 206 -10.68 -13.76 -4.38
N ASN A 207 -10.63 -13.94 -3.06
CA ASN A 207 -9.74 -14.91 -2.36
C ASN A 207 -8.26 -14.83 -2.78
N MET A 208 -7.76 -13.65 -3.10
CA MET A 208 -6.38 -13.49 -3.55
C MET A 208 -5.44 -13.50 -2.35
N THR A 209 -4.89 -14.67 -2.05
CA THR A 209 -3.78 -14.78 -1.10
C THR A 209 -2.47 -14.49 -1.80
N SER A 210 -1.63 -13.65 -1.22
CA SER A 210 -0.28 -13.36 -1.71
C SER A 210 0.75 -13.56 -0.62
N ASP A 211 1.98 -13.86 -1.01
CA ASP A 211 3.10 -13.97 -0.06
C ASP A 211 3.42 -12.61 0.56
N ILE A 212 3.36 -11.56 -0.26
CA ILE A 212 3.67 -10.18 0.14
C ILE A 212 2.47 -9.29 -0.17
N ILE A 213 2.01 -8.54 0.82
CA ILE A 213 1.04 -7.46 0.66
C ILE A 213 1.80 -6.15 0.65
N LEU A 214 1.74 -5.43 -0.47
CA LEU A 214 2.33 -4.12 -0.64
C LEU A 214 1.24 -3.04 -0.54
N ILE A 215 1.33 -2.17 0.45
CA ILE A 215 0.38 -1.08 0.66
C ILE A 215 1.09 0.24 0.35
N GLN A 216 0.58 0.99 -0.59
CA GLN A 216 1.03 2.34 -0.93
C GLN A 216 0.14 3.34 -0.19
N SER A 217 0.68 4.08 0.77
CA SER A 217 -0.11 4.89 1.70
C SER A 217 0.35 6.33 1.80
N ASN A 218 -0.62 7.21 2.10
CA ASN A 218 -0.39 8.61 2.45
C ASN A 218 -1.30 9.01 3.63
N TYR A 219 -1.01 8.50 4.81
CA TYR A 219 -1.82 8.80 6.02
C TYR A 219 -1.64 10.22 6.54
N ALA A 220 -0.62 10.95 6.09
CA ALA A 220 -0.41 12.35 6.48
C ALA A 220 -1.57 13.28 6.10
N LEU A 221 -2.43 12.85 5.16
CA LEU A 221 -3.68 13.54 4.82
C LEU A 221 -4.74 13.43 5.92
N LEU A 222 -4.64 12.47 6.83
CA LEU A 222 -5.63 12.20 7.87
C LEU A 222 -5.27 12.83 9.20
N ASP A 223 -3.98 12.87 9.55
CA ASP A 223 -3.48 13.44 10.79
C ASP A 223 -1.96 13.68 10.66
N SER A 224 -1.46 14.74 11.27
CA SER A 224 -0.03 15.09 11.28
C SER A 224 0.70 14.64 12.55
N GLY A 225 0.06 13.91 13.47
CA GLY A 225 0.60 13.57 14.78
C GLY A 225 0.77 12.07 15.05
N ALA A 226 0.94 11.72 16.31
CA ALA A 226 1.08 10.33 16.77
C ALA A 226 -0.13 9.44 16.44
N GLY A 227 -1.28 10.05 16.13
CA GLY A 227 -2.51 9.35 15.74
C GLY A 227 -2.36 8.61 14.42
N PHE A 228 -1.66 9.20 13.45
CA PHE A 228 -1.49 8.58 12.15
C PHE A 228 -0.59 7.32 12.21
N GLU A 229 0.45 7.31 13.03
CA GLU A 229 1.30 6.12 13.23
C GLU A 229 0.48 4.94 13.78
N ARG A 230 -0.44 5.21 14.70
CA ARG A 230 -1.37 4.20 15.23
C ARG A 230 -2.31 3.69 14.17
N LEU A 231 -2.90 4.60 13.38
CA LEU A 231 -3.81 4.26 12.29
C LEU A 231 -3.10 3.38 11.25
N GLN A 232 -1.88 3.75 10.85
CA GLN A 232 -1.07 3.00 9.92
C GLN A 232 -0.75 1.59 10.44
N ARG A 233 -0.33 1.47 11.70
CA ARG A 233 -0.07 0.16 12.33
C ARG A 233 -1.33 -0.70 12.37
N ILE A 234 -2.46 -0.14 12.79
CA ILE A 234 -3.77 -0.83 12.80
C ILE A 234 -4.14 -1.27 11.37
N ALA A 235 -4.03 -0.39 10.37
CA ALA A 235 -4.31 -0.71 8.98
C ALA A 235 -3.42 -1.85 8.46
N THR A 236 -2.13 -1.87 8.84
CA THR A 236 -1.20 -2.94 8.47
C THR A 236 -1.59 -4.29 9.08
N PHE A 237 -1.98 -4.31 10.35
CA PHE A 237 -2.51 -5.53 10.99
C PHE A 237 -3.82 -5.99 10.36
N LEU A 238 -4.74 -5.08 10.11
CA LEU A 238 -6.01 -5.39 9.46
C LEU A 238 -5.79 -5.90 8.03
N ALA A 239 -4.83 -5.35 7.30
CA ALA A 239 -4.44 -5.82 5.99
C ALA A 239 -4.06 -7.30 6.00
N LYS A 240 -3.19 -7.69 6.92
CA LYS A 240 -2.81 -9.10 7.09
C LYS A 240 -4.00 -9.97 7.47
N PHE A 241 -4.86 -9.48 8.34
CA PHE A 241 -6.04 -10.22 8.79
C PHE A 241 -7.09 -10.38 7.69
N THR A 242 -7.35 -9.34 6.90
CA THR A 242 -8.46 -9.32 5.93
C THR A 242 -8.06 -9.82 4.55
N ASN A 243 -6.84 -9.55 4.09
CA ASN A 243 -6.37 -9.87 2.74
C ASN A 243 -5.48 -11.12 2.66
N GLY A 244 -5.10 -11.70 3.78
CA GLY A 244 -4.32 -12.95 3.77
C GLY A 244 -3.62 -13.25 5.07
N LEU A 245 -4.28 -14.01 5.94
CA LEU A 245 -3.63 -14.60 7.13
C LEU A 245 -2.36 -15.37 6.77
N GLN A 246 -2.30 -15.92 5.56
CA GLN A 246 -1.18 -16.67 5.01
C GLN A 246 -0.07 -15.79 4.44
N SER A 247 -0.31 -14.48 4.27
CA SER A 247 0.73 -13.57 3.81
C SER A 247 1.87 -13.53 4.81
N LYS A 248 3.09 -13.67 4.31
CA LYS A 248 4.30 -13.74 5.13
C LYS A 248 4.78 -12.36 5.51
N LEU A 249 4.52 -11.40 4.63
CA LEU A 249 5.01 -10.05 4.79
C LEU A 249 3.94 -9.04 4.37
N VAL A 250 3.73 -8.01 5.19
CA VAL A 250 2.96 -6.83 4.82
C VAL A 250 3.89 -5.63 4.92
N ILE A 251 3.99 -4.89 3.82
CA ILE A 251 4.80 -3.67 3.73
C ILE A 251 3.85 -2.50 3.48
N ASN A 252 3.69 -1.63 4.46
CA ASN A 252 2.87 -0.43 4.35
C ASN A 252 3.78 0.79 4.18
N ILE A 253 3.99 1.18 2.92
CA ILE A 253 4.88 2.26 2.52
C ILE A 253 4.19 3.60 2.77
N GLN A 254 4.74 4.40 3.67
CA GLN A 254 4.21 5.69 4.02
C GLN A 254 4.90 6.81 3.24
N ASN A 255 4.10 7.73 2.70
CA ASN A 255 4.58 8.81 1.84
C ASN A 255 5.55 9.78 2.55
N THR A 256 5.30 10.06 3.83
CA THR A 256 6.07 11.05 4.62
C THR A 256 7.04 10.41 5.62
N GLY A 257 7.31 9.11 5.49
CA GLY A 257 8.21 8.37 6.36
C GLY A 257 7.50 7.51 7.40
N GLY A 258 8.23 6.55 7.99
CA GLY A 258 7.68 5.61 8.95
C GLY A 258 6.95 4.42 8.28
N THR A 259 7.58 3.82 7.27
CA THR A 259 7.07 2.59 6.63
C THR A 259 6.99 1.45 7.64
N VAL A 260 5.81 0.82 7.73
CA VAL A 260 5.57 -0.32 8.61
C VAL A 260 5.78 -1.63 7.87
N VAL A 261 6.60 -2.51 8.44
CA VAL A 261 6.82 -3.88 7.95
C VAL A 261 6.34 -4.86 9.00
N LEU A 262 5.38 -5.70 8.66
CA LEU A 262 4.78 -6.71 9.53
C LEU A 262 5.13 -8.11 9.00
N SER A 263 5.83 -8.89 9.81
CA SER A 263 6.26 -10.26 9.48
C SER A 263 5.11 -11.28 9.59
N ASP A 264 5.40 -12.53 9.20
CA ASP A 264 4.51 -13.69 9.39
C ASP A 264 4.18 -13.94 10.87
N GLN A 265 5.12 -13.67 11.75
CA GLN A 265 4.96 -13.79 13.21
C GLN A 265 4.15 -12.64 13.85
N TRP A 266 3.53 -11.78 13.06
CA TRP A 266 2.76 -10.61 13.53
C TRP A 266 3.61 -9.60 14.30
N LYS A 267 4.91 -9.53 14.02
CA LYS A 267 5.83 -8.56 14.60
C LYS A 267 6.12 -7.43 13.65
N ILE A 268 6.00 -6.19 14.13
CA ILE A 268 6.46 -5.02 13.41
C ILE A 268 7.97 -4.92 13.53
N ASN A 269 8.65 -4.72 12.40
CA ASN A 269 10.08 -4.42 12.38
C ASN A 269 10.30 -2.94 12.76
N ASN A 270 10.61 -2.71 14.04
CA ASN A 270 10.81 -1.34 14.54
C ASN A 270 12.09 -0.68 14.00
N GLU A 271 13.12 -1.45 13.66
CA GLU A 271 14.35 -0.91 13.07
C GLU A 271 14.05 -0.28 11.69
N ILE A 272 13.33 -1.01 10.83
CA ILE A 272 12.91 -0.46 9.52
C ILE A 272 12.00 0.74 9.73
N PHE A 273 11.05 0.66 10.66
CA PHE A 273 10.13 1.76 10.94
C PHE A 273 10.86 3.04 11.33
N GLU A 274 11.79 2.99 12.29
CA GLU A 274 12.54 4.17 12.74
C GLU A 274 13.51 4.69 11.66
N ARG A 275 14.21 3.79 10.97
CA ARG A 275 15.12 4.17 9.87
C ARG A 275 14.35 4.87 8.74
N SER A 276 13.18 4.37 8.37
CA SER A 276 12.37 4.89 7.27
C SER A 276 11.78 6.28 7.54
N LYS A 277 11.69 6.73 8.79
CA LYS A 277 11.28 8.11 9.12
C LYS A 277 12.20 9.16 8.50
N ASN A 278 13.44 8.79 8.22
CA ASN A 278 14.46 9.71 7.74
C ASN A 278 15.08 9.34 6.39
N ALA A 279 14.73 8.22 5.81
CA ALA A 279 15.29 7.71 4.56
C ALA A 279 14.24 7.75 3.45
N PRO A 280 14.29 8.71 2.50
CA PRO A 280 13.35 8.74 1.38
C PRO A 280 13.49 7.51 0.47
N PHE A 281 14.68 6.95 0.35
CA PHE A 281 14.98 5.70 -0.33
C PHE A 281 15.67 4.74 0.63
N PHE A 282 15.20 3.49 0.70
CA PHE A 282 15.86 2.44 1.50
C PHE A 282 15.48 1.05 1.01
N ILE A 283 16.24 0.04 1.46
CA ILE A 283 16.02 -1.36 1.08
C ILE A 283 15.37 -2.14 2.22
N ILE A 284 14.39 -2.94 1.87
CA ILE A 284 13.85 -4.03 2.68
C ILE A 284 14.41 -5.33 2.09
N ASP A 285 15.17 -6.06 2.90
CA ASP A 285 15.72 -7.37 2.57
C ASP A 285 14.86 -8.43 3.25
N THR A 286 14.12 -9.22 2.47
CA THR A 286 13.17 -10.19 3.03
C THR A 286 13.87 -11.36 3.73
N SER A 287 15.15 -11.59 3.49
CA SER A 287 15.94 -12.61 4.19
C SER A 287 16.21 -12.29 5.65
N LYS A 288 16.03 -11.02 6.03
CA LYS A 288 16.35 -10.50 7.38
C LYS A 288 15.12 -10.23 8.24
N LEU A 289 13.93 -10.71 7.80
CA LEU A 289 12.65 -10.40 8.44
C LEU A 289 12.06 -11.59 9.21
#